data_7ebe31f31b24c8528fa276666cd0e61d
#
_entry.id   7ebe31f31b24c8528fa276666cd0e61d
#
_cell.length_a   1.000
_cell.length_b   1.000
_cell.length_c   1.000
_cell.angle_alpha   90.00
_cell.angle_beta   90.00
_cell.angle_gamma   90.00
#
_symmetry.space_group_name_H-M   'P 1'
#
loop_
_entity.id
_entity.type
_entity.pdbx_description
1 polymer ?
#
loop_
_entity_poly.entity_id
_entity_poly.type
_entity_poly.pdbx_seq_one_letter_code
_entity_poly.pdbx_strand_id
1 'polypeptide(L)'
;MKSITQEWVLKAEGDFGTATRELGVTVNPTYDAVCFHAQQCAEKYLKARLQEADIFFGKTHDLTTLLDLLLPVEPDWDALRTDLQALTVFAVAYRYPGDSADKNDAQEAINKCRKFREIARRALGL
;
A
#
# COMPACT_ATOMS: atom_id res chain seq x y z
N MET A 1 2.28 -17.62 11.34
CA MET A 1 2.26 -16.14 11.28
C MET A 1 1.83 -15.60 12.64
N LYS A 2 2.51 -14.56 13.11
CA LYS A 2 2.19 -13.92 14.38
C LYS A 2 0.80 -13.30 14.37
N SER A 3 0.13 -13.24 15.52
CA SER A 3 -1.20 -12.62 15.62
C SER A 3 -1.20 -11.17 15.18
N ILE A 4 -0.17 -10.41 15.58
CA ILE A 4 -0.07 -8.99 15.19
C ILE A 4 0.15 -8.84 13.66
N THR A 5 0.90 -9.74 13.05
CA THR A 5 1.07 -9.77 11.60
C THR A 5 -0.28 -9.99 10.91
N GLN A 6 -1.08 -10.92 11.42
CA GLN A 6 -2.42 -11.19 10.88
C GLN A 6 -3.33 -9.97 10.97
N GLU A 7 -3.25 -9.21 12.06
CA GLU A 7 -4.02 -7.97 12.22
C GLU A 7 -3.64 -6.93 11.17
N TRP A 8 -2.33 -6.77 10.91
CA TRP A 8 -1.87 -5.87 9.83
C TRP A 8 -2.41 -6.31 8.47
N VAL A 9 -2.37 -7.62 8.18
CA VAL A 9 -2.89 -8.17 6.94
C VAL A 9 -4.39 -7.89 6.80
N LEU A 10 -5.18 -8.09 7.85
CA LEU A 10 -6.62 -7.81 7.82
C LEU A 10 -6.89 -6.32 7.53
N LYS A 11 -6.14 -5.43 8.15
CA LYS A 11 -6.26 -3.99 7.89
C LYS A 11 -5.88 -3.64 6.45
N ALA A 12 -4.80 -4.22 5.94
CA ALA A 12 -4.37 -4.03 4.56
C ALA A 12 -5.44 -4.50 3.57
N GLU A 13 -6.02 -5.68 3.81
CA GLU A 13 -7.09 -6.22 2.96
C GLU A 13 -8.35 -5.36 3.01
N GLY A 14 -8.66 -4.77 4.17
CA GLY A 14 -9.74 -3.81 4.28
C GLY A 14 -9.54 -2.60 3.38
N ASP A 15 -8.32 -2.05 3.34
CA ASP A 15 -7.98 -0.94 2.45
C ASP A 15 -8.05 -1.34 0.99
N PHE A 16 -7.54 -2.53 0.65
CA PHE A 16 -7.59 -3.03 -0.72
C PHE A 16 -9.04 -3.20 -1.20
N GLY A 17 -9.89 -3.76 -0.35
CA GLY A 17 -11.32 -3.92 -0.65
C GLY A 17 -12.02 -2.58 -0.87
N THR A 18 -11.73 -1.60 -0.02
CA THR A 18 -12.30 -0.25 -0.14
C THR A 18 -11.86 0.40 -1.45
N ALA A 19 -10.56 0.33 -1.77
CA ALA A 19 -10.02 0.92 -3.00
C ALA A 19 -10.64 0.28 -4.25
N THR A 20 -10.73 -1.05 -4.28
CA THR A 20 -11.27 -1.74 -5.45
C THR A 20 -12.76 -1.48 -5.64
N ARG A 21 -13.54 -1.42 -4.55
CA ARG A 21 -14.97 -1.09 -4.64
C ARG A 21 -15.18 0.32 -5.16
N GLU A 22 -14.45 1.30 -4.63
CA GLU A 22 -14.59 2.70 -5.05
C GLU A 22 -14.17 2.91 -6.49
N LEU A 23 -13.14 2.21 -6.97
CA LEU A 23 -12.74 2.26 -8.37
C LEU A 23 -13.88 1.83 -9.30
N GLY A 24 -14.74 0.91 -8.86
CA GLY A 24 -15.88 0.43 -9.63
C GLY A 24 -17.14 1.27 -9.55
N VAL A 25 -17.15 2.33 -8.73
CA VAL A 25 -18.31 3.21 -8.59
C VAL A 25 -18.50 4.02 -9.86
N THR A 26 -19.72 4.06 -10.38
CA THR A 26 -20.06 4.75 -11.64
C THR A 26 -20.68 6.12 -11.45
N VAL A 27 -21.26 6.40 -10.27
CA VAL A 27 -21.90 7.69 -9.96
C VAL A 27 -21.11 8.37 -8.85
N ASN A 28 -20.50 9.51 -9.18
CA ASN A 28 -19.71 10.32 -8.26
C ASN A 28 -18.60 9.51 -7.55
N PRO A 29 -17.73 8.81 -8.29
CA PRO A 29 -16.63 8.07 -7.67
C PRO A 29 -15.64 9.04 -7.01
N THR A 30 -15.04 8.59 -5.89
CA THR A 30 -14.00 9.35 -5.20
C THR A 30 -12.65 8.72 -5.51
N TYR A 31 -12.03 9.13 -6.63
CA TYR A 31 -10.75 8.57 -7.05
C TYR A 31 -9.60 8.91 -6.10
N ASP A 32 -9.69 10.03 -5.39
CA ASP A 32 -8.73 10.36 -4.33
C ASP A 32 -8.71 9.28 -3.24
N ALA A 33 -9.89 8.77 -2.86
CA ALA A 33 -10.01 7.70 -1.88
C ALA A 33 -9.40 6.40 -2.38
N VAL A 34 -9.53 6.09 -3.67
CA VAL A 34 -8.87 4.92 -4.28
C VAL A 34 -7.36 5.01 -4.08
N CYS A 35 -6.76 6.14 -4.42
CA CYS A 35 -5.32 6.35 -4.28
C CYS A 35 -4.88 6.27 -2.82
N PHE A 36 -5.65 6.87 -1.91
CA PHE A 36 -5.35 6.84 -0.47
C PHE A 36 -5.36 5.41 0.07
N HIS A 37 -6.43 4.66 -0.21
CA HIS A 37 -6.54 3.29 0.31
C HIS A 37 -5.58 2.32 -0.35
N ALA A 38 -5.20 2.54 -1.61
CA ALA A 38 -4.15 1.78 -2.27
C ALA A 38 -2.81 1.96 -1.55
N GLN A 39 -2.45 3.20 -1.22
CA GLN A 39 -1.25 3.50 -0.45
C GLN A 39 -1.31 2.88 0.95
N GLN A 40 -2.45 3.00 1.64
CA GLN A 40 -2.63 2.43 2.97
C GLN A 40 -2.50 0.91 2.97
N CYS A 41 -3.01 0.25 1.94
CA CYS A 41 -2.85 -1.19 1.78
C CYS A 41 -1.38 -1.57 1.70
N ALA A 42 -0.61 -0.89 0.84
CA ALA A 42 0.83 -1.15 0.70
C ALA A 42 1.58 -0.87 2.01
N GLU A 43 1.27 0.23 2.69
CA GLU A 43 1.89 0.57 3.98
C GLU A 43 1.67 -0.55 4.99
N LYS A 44 0.46 -1.04 5.10
CA LYS A 44 0.11 -2.07 6.08
C LYS A 44 0.72 -3.42 5.75
N TYR A 45 0.87 -3.76 4.48
CA TYR A 45 1.61 -4.97 4.10
C TYR A 45 3.11 -4.86 4.39
N LEU A 46 3.70 -3.69 4.19
CA LEU A 46 5.10 -3.46 4.61
C LEU A 46 5.24 -3.66 6.11
N LYS A 47 4.33 -3.09 6.89
CA LYS A 47 4.34 -3.21 8.35
C LYS A 47 4.08 -4.66 8.80
N ALA A 48 3.20 -5.38 8.10
CA ALA A 48 2.98 -6.81 8.36
C ALA A 48 4.26 -7.62 8.18
N ARG A 49 4.99 -7.36 7.10
CA ARG A 49 6.24 -8.07 6.83
C ARG A 49 7.33 -7.73 7.84
N LEU A 50 7.43 -6.46 8.23
CA LEU A 50 8.35 -6.01 9.29
C LEU A 50 8.04 -6.68 10.61
N GLN A 51 6.76 -6.74 10.97
CA GLN A 51 6.30 -7.37 12.20
C GLN A 51 6.65 -8.85 12.23
N GLU A 52 6.46 -9.55 11.12
CA GLU A 52 6.76 -10.98 11.02
C GLU A 52 8.26 -11.23 11.13
N ALA A 53 9.10 -10.32 10.64
CA ALA A 53 10.55 -10.42 10.70
C ALA A 53 11.14 -9.91 12.02
N ASP A 54 10.33 -9.47 12.96
CA ASP A 54 10.77 -8.86 14.23
C ASP A 54 11.65 -7.62 14.02
N ILE A 55 11.36 -6.85 12.98
CA ILE A 55 12.07 -5.59 12.71
C ILE A 55 11.24 -4.43 13.25
N PHE A 56 11.84 -3.66 14.15
CA PHE A 56 11.19 -2.48 14.72
C PHE A 56 11.02 -1.39 13.65
N PHE A 57 9.87 -0.72 13.67
CA PHE A 57 9.58 0.42 12.80
C PHE A 57 8.84 1.49 13.59
N GLY A 58 9.10 2.76 13.26
CA GLY A 58 8.44 3.90 13.90
C GLY A 58 7.10 4.22 13.25
N LYS A 59 6.51 5.32 13.72
CA LYS A 59 5.25 5.85 13.16
C LYS A 59 5.54 6.63 11.89
N THR A 60 5.68 5.93 10.77
CA THR A 60 5.88 6.55 9.47
C THR A 60 4.83 6.05 8.47
N HIS A 61 4.47 6.92 7.51
CA HIS A 61 3.61 6.61 6.39
C HIS A 61 4.40 6.60 5.08
N ASP A 62 5.71 6.81 5.13
CA ASP A 62 6.57 6.79 3.96
C ASP A 62 6.92 5.35 3.60
N LEU A 63 6.43 4.90 2.45
CA LEU A 63 6.60 3.52 2.02
C LEU A 63 8.07 3.17 1.76
N THR A 64 8.87 4.12 1.26
CA THR A 64 10.28 3.86 0.99
C THR A 64 11.10 3.72 2.27
N THR A 65 10.75 4.44 3.33
CA THR A 65 11.37 4.27 4.64
C THR A 65 11.12 2.86 5.17
N LEU A 66 9.89 2.37 5.05
CA LEU A 66 9.54 1.01 5.46
C LEU A 66 10.23 -0.04 4.57
N LEU A 67 10.30 0.22 3.27
CA LEU A 67 11.01 -0.66 2.34
C LEU A 67 12.48 -0.81 2.73
N ASP A 68 13.15 0.31 3.03
CA ASP A 68 14.56 0.29 3.40
C ASP A 68 14.83 -0.60 4.61
N LEU A 69 13.91 -0.61 5.58
CA LEU A 69 14.03 -1.49 6.76
C LEU A 69 13.90 -2.97 6.39
N LEU A 70 13.23 -3.30 5.28
CA LEU A 70 13.00 -4.67 4.85
C LEU A 70 14.10 -5.22 3.92
N LEU A 71 14.93 -4.36 3.32
CA LEU A 71 15.94 -4.82 2.36
C LEU A 71 16.89 -5.89 2.92
N PRO A 72 17.29 -5.88 4.20
CA PRO A 72 18.13 -6.96 4.73
C PRO A 72 17.49 -8.35 4.66
N VAL A 73 16.16 -8.45 4.73
CA VAL A 73 15.43 -9.73 4.67
C VAL A 73 14.73 -9.96 3.34
N GLU A 74 14.49 -8.91 2.58
CA GLU A 74 13.86 -8.95 1.26
C GLU A 74 14.66 -8.09 0.27
N PRO A 75 15.90 -8.49 -0.06
CA PRO A 75 16.76 -7.64 -0.90
C PRO A 75 16.19 -7.38 -2.29
N ASP A 76 15.43 -8.32 -2.86
CA ASP A 76 14.81 -8.18 -4.18
C ASP A 76 13.72 -7.11 -4.21
N TRP A 77 13.21 -6.71 -3.05
CA TRP A 77 12.15 -5.71 -2.97
C TRP A 77 12.63 -4.31 -3.33
N ASP A 78 13.93 -4.08 -3.45
CA ASP A 78 14.45 -2.80 -3.94
C ASP A 78 13.90 -2.45 -5.34
N ALA A 79 13.59 -3.46 -6.14
CA ALA A 79 12.96 -3.28 -7.45
C ALA A 79 11.54 -2.68 -7.38
N LEU A 80 10.92 -2.68 -6.20
CA LEU A 80 9.58 -2.13 -5.98
C LEU A 80 9.59 -0.65 -5.58
N ARG A 81 10.76 -0.06 -5.40
CA ARG A 81 10.93 1.30 -4.87
C ARG A 81 10.16 2.34 -5.67
N THR A 82 10.28 2.30 -6.99
CA THR A 82 9.61 3.28 -7.88
C THR A 82 8.10 3.21 -7.73
N ASP A 83 7.52 2.01 -7.69
CA ASP A 83 6.08 1.82 -7.51
C ASP A 83 5.61 2.33 -6.14
N LEU A 84 6.37 2.04 -5.09
CA LEU A 84 6.02 2.47 -3.74
C LEU A 84 6.13 3.99 -3.58
N GLN A 85 7.15 4.61 -4.21
CA GLN A 85 7.25 6.07 -4.25
C GLN A 85 6.04 6.70 -4.93
N ALA A 86 5.61 6.13 -6.06
CA ALA A 86 4.44 6.62 -6.78
C ALA A 86 3.17 6.54 -5.93
N LEU A 87 2.98 5.46 -5.17
CA LEU A 87 1.84 5.31 -4.27
C LEU A 87 1.86 6.39 -3.17
N THR A 88 3.01 6.68 -2.60
CA THR A 88 3.15 7.73 -1.59
C THR A 88 2.79 9.10 -2.19
N VAL A 89 3.29 9.40 -3.38
CA VAL A 89 3.01 10.67 -4.07
C VAL A 89 1.52 10.83 -4.36
N PHE A 90 0.87 9.79 -4.89
CA PHE A 90 -0.57 9.83 -5.17
C PHE A 90 -1.39 10.13 -3.91
N ALA A 91 -1.06 9.49 -2.79
CA ALA A 91 -1.79 9.69 -1.54
C ALA A 91 -1.62 11.10 -0.98
N VAL A 92 -0.42 11.69 -1.12
CA VAL A 92 -0.13 13.04 -0.64
C VAL A 92 -0.72 14.11 -1.57
N ALA A 93 -0.53 13.95 -2.89
CA ALA A 93 -0.93 14.95 -3.89
C ALA A 93 -2.44 15.23 -3.86
N TYR A 94 -3.25 14.20 -3.61
CA TYR A 94 -4.71 14.31 -3.69
C TYR A 94 -5.39 14.45 -2.34
N ARG A 95 -4.65 14.78 -1.30
CA ARG A 95 -5.19 14.96 0.06
C ARG A 95 -5.82 16.32 0.27
N TYR A 96 -5.39 17.33 -0.48
CA TYR A 96 -5.73 18.74 -0.26
C TYR A 96 -6.39 19.37 -1.50
N PRO A 97 -7.12 20.49 -1.32
CA PRO A 97 -7.69 21.23 -2.45
C PRO A 97 -6.63 21.63 -3.48
N GLY A 98 -7.02 21.70 -4.73
CA GLY A 98 -6.15 22.14 -5.84
C GLY A 98 -5.77 21.02 -6.79
N ASP A 99 -5.78 19.77 -6.31
CA ASP A 99 -5.50 18.60 -7.13
C ASP A 99 -6.47 17.48 -6.81
N SER A 100 -6.84 16.72 -7.84
CA SER A 100 -7.73 15.56 -7.70
C SER A 100 -7.27 14.46 -8.63
N ALA A 101 -7.36 13.21 -8.17
CA ALA A 101 -7.08 12.06 -8.98
C ALA A 101 -8.18 11.86 -10.04
N ASP A 102 -7.78 11.47 -11.25
CA ASP A 102 -8.70 10.99 -12.25
C ASP A 102 -8.76 9.45 -12.22
N LYS A 103 -9.57 8.88 -13.12
CA LYS A 103 -9.72 7.41 -13.19
C LYS A 103 -8.40 6.72 -13.53
N ASN A 104 -7.58 7.33 -14.39
CA ASN A 104 -6.28 6.76 -14.77
C ASN A 104 -5.33 6.73 -13.58
N ASP A 105 -5.30 7.80 -12.78
CA ASP A 105 -4.49 7.85 -11.55
C ASP A 105 -4.91 6.75 -10.58
N ALA A 106 -6.22 6.60 -10.38
CA ALA A 106 -6.78 5.58 -9.49
C ALA A 106 -6.44 4.16 -9.99
N GLN A 107 -6.59 3.92 -11.29
CA GLN A 107 -6.27 2.62 -11.88
C GLN A 107 -4.78 2.30 -11.74
N GLU A 108 -3.91 3.29 -11.94
CA GLU A 108 -2.47 3.12 -11.78
C GLU A 108 -2.11 2.80 -10.34
N ALA A 109 -2.73 3.51 -9.38
CA ALA A 109 -2.51 3.25 -7.95
C ALA A 109 -2.95 1.83 -7.57
N ILE A 110 -4.11 1.39 -8.03
CA ILE A 110 -4.61 0.02 -7.79
C ILE A 110 -3.65 -1.02 -8.41
N ASN A 111 -3.18 -0.79 -9.62
CA ASN A 111 -2.30 -1.75 -10.29
C ASN A 111 -0.97 -1.92 -9.53
N LYS A 112 -0.39 -0.82 -9.06
CA LYS A 112 0.85 -0.86 -8.25
C LYS A 112 0.60 -1.52 -6.90
N CYS A 113 -0.50 -1.19 -6.25
CA CYS A 113 -0.89 -1.80 -4.98
C CYS A 113 -1.12 -3.31 -5.13
N ARG A 114 -1.85 -3.73 -6.16
CA ARG A 114 -2.14 -5.15 -6.42
C ARG A 114 -0.86 -5.95 -6.64
N LYS A 115 0.07 -5.41 -7.41
CA LYS A 115 1.36 -6.05 -7.67
C LYS A 115 2.13 -6.25 -6.36
N PHE A 116 2.24 -5.21 -5.54
CA PHE A 116 2.94 -5.30 -4.25
C PHE A 116 2.21 -6.23 -3.29
N ARG A 117 0.88 -6.15 -3.22
CA ARG A 117 0.06 -7.03 -2.38
C ARG A 117 0.34 -8.50 -2.67
N GLU A 118 0.39 -8.88 -3.92
CA GLU A 118 0.68 -10.28 -4.30
C GLU A 118 2.06 -10.72 -3.84
N ILE A 119 3.06 -9.86 -4.00
CA ILE A 119 4.44 -10.12 -3.57
C ILE A 119 4.49 -10.26 -2.04
N ALA A 120 3.88 -9.32 -1.32
CA ALA A 120 3.88 -9.32 0.14
C ALA A 120 3.14 -10.53 0.71
N ARG A 121 1.98 -10.88 0.16
CA ARG A 121 1.22 -12.06 0.59
C ARG A 121 2.04 -13.33 0.39
N ARG A 122 2.72 -13.46 -0.73
CA ARG A 122 3.58 -14.61 -1.02
C ARG A 122 4.74 -14.71 -0.01
N ALA A 123 5.35 -13.58 0.33
CA ALA A 123 6.42 -13.54 1.33
C ALA A 123 5.93 -13.91 2.73
N LEU A 124 4.65 -13.70 3.02
CA LEU A 124 4.01 -14.05 4.29
C LEU A 124 3.42 -15.47 4.29
N GLY A 125 3.55 -16.20 3.18
CA GLY A 125 3.00 -17.55 3.06
C GLY A 125 1.50 -17.61 2.81
N LEU A 126 0.94 -16.56 2.28
CA LEU A 126 -0.50 -16.45 2.00
C LEU A 126 -0.85 -16.71 0.53
#